data_324152e135f33dba3386291ad182d60d
#
_entry.id   324152e135f33dba3386291ad182d60d
#
_cell.length_a   1.000
_cell.length_b   1.000
_cell.length_c   1.000
_cell.angle_alpha   90.00
_cell.angle_beta   90.00
_cell.angle_gamma   90.00
#
_symmetry.space_group_name_H-M   'P 1'
#
loop_
_entity.id
_entity.type
_entity.pdbx_description
1 polymer ?
#
loop_
_entity_poly.entity_id
_entity_poly.type
_entity_poly.pdbx_seq_one_letter_code
_entity_poly.pdbx_strand_id
1 'polypeptide(L)'
;METGDLTPKQRVAISNALDLAREISGRCFAAYVGPLEQGRDSAIAKHAQIPGAETSVLIAVDLSSRTIDIVTGTQAAIDIDDRSCELAILAMRSNFAADDLIGGIRSGVMLLAEHARAPRVLHLNDPA
;
A
#
# COMPACT_ATOMS: atom_id res chain seq x y z
N MET A 1 -17.65 1.08 -8.39
CA MET A 1 -17.00 1.12 -8.09
C MET A 1 -16.84 1.33 -6.81
N GLU A 2 -16.35 0.73 -6.21
CA GLU A 2 -16.16 0.73 -4.98
C GLU A 2 -15.53 1.86 -4.50
N THR A 3 -14.83 2.48 -5.27
CA THR A 3 -14.20 3.69 -4.87
C THR A 3 -15.10 4.83 -5.24
N GLY A 4 -16.40 4.57 -5.30
CA GLY A 4 -17.34 5.54 -5.77
C GLY A 4 -17.37 6.85 -5.04
N ASP A 5 -16.95 6.85 -3.79
CA ASP A 5 -16.97 8.09 -3.03
C ASP A 5 -15.81 9.01 -3.34
N LEU A 6 -14.84 8.54 -4.10
CA LEU A 6 -13.70 9.38 -4.42
C LEU A 6 -14.02 10.29 -5.59
N THR A 7 -13.56 11.52 -5.52
CA THR A 7 -13.69 12.44 -6.64
C THR A 7 -12.67 12.05 -7.71
N PRO A 8 -12.89 12.46 -8.97
CA PRO A 8 -11.89 12.20 -10.01
C PRO A 8 -10.52 12.76 -9.66
N LYS A 9 -10.47 13.91 -8.99
CA LYS A 9 -9.21 14.50 -8.59
C LYS A 9 -8.50 13.64 -7.57
N GLN A 10 -9.25 13.06 -6.63
CA GLN A 10 -8.66 12.17 -5.63
C GLN A 10 -8.14 10.90 -6.28
N ARG A 11 -8.87 10.36 -7.26
CA ARG A 11 -8.41 9.16 -7.96
C ARG A 11 -7.10 9.41 -8.68
N VAL A 12 -6.96 10.57 -9.30
CA VAL A 12 -5.72 10.92 -9.99
C VAL A 12 -4.57 11.05 -8.98
N ALA A 13 -4.84 11.69 -7.84
CA ALA A 13 -3.80 11.85 -6.82
C ALA A 13 -3.31 10.51 -6.30
N ILE A 14 -4.24 9.58 -6.07
CA ILE A 14 -3.88 8.25 -5.61
C ILE A 14 -3.07 7.53 -6.70
N SER A 15 -3.55 7.59 -7.94
CA SER A 15 -2.86 6.94 -9.04
C SER A 15 -1.42 7.45 -9.19
N ASN A 16 -1.25 8.76 -9.06
CA ASN A 16 0.09 9.34 -9.15
C ASN A 16 1.00 8.85 -8.02
N ALA A 17 0.46 8.71 -6.82
CA ALA A 17 1.25 8.21 -5.70
C ALA A 17 1.66 6.76 -5.92
N LEU A 18 0.75 5.95 -6.47
CA LEU A 18 1.05 4.54 -6.75
C LEU A 18 2.11 4.42 -7.83
N ASP A 19 2.03 5.26 -8.86
CA ASP A 19 3.00 5.24 -9.94
C ASP A 19 4.38 5.64 -9.43
N LEU A 20 4.45 6.65 -8.59
CA LEU A 20 5.72 7.08 -8.03
C LEU A 20 6.32 5.99 -7.15
N ALA A 21 5.49 5.33 -6.34
CA ALA A 21 5.95 4.25 -5.50
C ALA A 21 6.53 3.12 -6.34
N ARG A 22 5.91 2.84 -7.48
CA ARG A 22 6.41 1.81 -8.38
C ARG A 22 7.78 2.20 -8.94
N GLU A 23 7.94 3.46 -9.32
CA GLU A 23 9.23 3.91 -9.83
C GLU A 23 10.32 3.81 -8.78
N ILE A 24 10.00 4.12 -7.54
CA ILE A 24 10.99 4.09 -6.47
C ILE A 24 11.35 2.66 -6.10
N SER A 25 10.38 1.77 -6.02
CA SER A 25 10.59 0.45 -5.43
C SER A 25 10.75 -0.67 -6.44
N GLY A 26 10.25 -0.48 -7.65
CA GLY A 26 10.18 -1.56 -8.61
C GLY A 26 9.05 -2.54 -8.34
N ARG A 27 8.19 -2.26 -7.35
CA ARG A 27 7.06 -3.11 -7.04
C ARG A 27 5.77 -2.43 -7.48
N CYS A 28 4.77 -3.24 -7.84
CA CYS A 28 3.48 -2.70 -8.23
C CYS A 28 2.65 -2.43 -6.98
N PHE A 29 2.07 -1.26 -6.91
CA PHE A 29 1.20 -0.89 -5.81
C PHE A 29 -0.19 -0.65 -6.35
N ALA A 30 -1.19 -1.13 -5.63
CA ALA A 30 -2.59 -0.90 -5.96
C ALA A 30 -3.32 -0.44 -4.71
N ALA A 31 -4.39 0.30 -4.89
CA ALA A 31 -5.19 0.77 -3.78
C ALA A 31 -6.66 0.51 -4.06
N TYR A 32 -7.37 0.11 -3.02
CA TYR A 32 -8.81 -0.06 -3.06
C TYR A 32 -9.39 0.73 -1.89
N VAL A 33 -10.36 1.58 -2.16
CA VAL A 33 -11.05 2.32 -1.13
C VAL A 33 -12.53 2.00 -1.29
N GLY A 34 -13.09 1.29 -0.33
CA GLY A 34 -14.47 0.87 -0.40
C GLY A 34 -14.77 -0.23 0.58
N PRO A 35 -15.96 -0.82 0.51
CA PRO A 35 -16.37 -1.83 1.48
C PRO A 35 -15.57 -3.12 1.34
N LEU A 36 -15.23 -3.70 2.49
CA LEU A 36 -14.55 -4.98 2.56
C LEU A 36 -15.40 -5.85 3.48
N GLU A 37 -16.35 -6.56 2.87
CA GLU A 37 -17.37 -7.27 3.65
C GLU A 37 -16.82 -8.36 4.54
N GLN A 38 -15.76 -9.01 4.09
CA GLN A 38 -15.13 -10.04 4.88
C GLN A 38 -13.82 -9.54 5.50
N GLY A 39 -13.67 -8.24 5.61
CA GLY A 39 -12.48 -7.63 6.21
C GLY A 39 -11.22 -8.01 5.44
N ARG A 40 -10.23 -8.51 6.18
CA ARG A 40 -8.97 -8.86 5.55
C ARG A 40 -9.10 -9.93 4.47
N ASP A 41 -10.04 -10.86 4.63
CA ASP A 41 -10.23 -11.88 3.61
C ASP A 41 -10.65 -11.27 2.29
N SER A 42 -11.48 -10.21 2.33
CA SER A 42 -11.86 -9.49 1.12
C SER A 42 -10.64 -8.83 0.49
N ALA A 43 -9.78 -8.26 1.29
CA ALA A 43 -8.56 -7.61 0.78
C ALA A 43 -7.65 -8.65 0.13
N ILE A 44 -7.50 -9.81 0.75
CA ILE A 44 -6.68 -10.88 0.21
C ILE A 44 -7.25 -11.36 -1.14
N ALA A 45 -8.57 -11.50 -1.22
CA ALA A 45 -9.20 -11.92 -2.46
C ALA A 45 -8.98 -10.89 -3.58
N LYS A 46 -9.07 -9.61 -3.26
CA LYS A 46 -8.82 -8.57 -4.26
C LYS A 46 -7.37 -8.56 -4.70
N HIS A 47 -6.46 -8.76 -3.78
CA HIS A 47 -5.04 -8.82 -4.12
C HIS A 47 -4.77 -9.96 -5.09
N ALA A 48 -5.41 -11.10 -4.85
CA ALA A 48 -5.19 -12.27 -5.70
C ALA A 48 -5.60 -12.06 -7.15
N GLN A 49 -6.47 -11.08 -7.40
CA GLN A 49 -6.94 -10.81 -8.75
C GLN A 49 -6.02 -9.86 -9.50
N ILE A 50 -5.01 -9.30 -8.85
CA ILE A 50 -4.09 -8.38 -9.51
C ILE A 50 -3.15 -9.17 -10.41
N PRO A 51 -3.01 -8.80 -11.69
CA PRO A 51 -2.01 -9.46 -12.53
C PRO A 51 -0.62 -9.27 -11.92
N GLY A 52 0.12 -10.36 -11.78
CA GLY A 52 1.43 -10.30 -11.12
C GLY A 52 1.31 -10.10 -9.63
N ALA A 53 0.29 -10.69 -9.01
CA ALA A 53 0.03 -10.49 -7.59
C ALA A 53 1.23 -10.80 -6.71
N GLU A 54 2.05 -11.76 -7.10
CA GLU A 54 3.17 -12.16 -6.25
C GLU A 54 4.18 -11.03 -6.05
N THR A 55 4.24 -10.06 -6.95
CA THR A 55 5.15 -8.93 -6.80
C THR A 55 4.40 -7.64 -6.45
N SER A 56 3.12 -7.75 -6.12
CA SER A 56 2.27 -6.58 -5.93
C SER A 56 1.87 -6.39 -4.48
N VAL A 57 1.58 -5.14 -4.14
CA VAL A 57 1.13 -4.74 -2.82
C VAL A 57 -0.22 -4.06 -2.99
N LEU A 58 -1.21 -4.50 -2.21
CA LEU A 58 -2.53 -3.87 -2.20
C LEU A 58 -2.74 -3.17 -0.88
N ILE A 59 -3.16 -1.91 -0.96
CA ILE A 59 -3.58 -1.16 0.21
C ILE A 59 -5.10 -1.06 0.12
N ALA A 60 -5.79 -1.67 1.07
CA ALA A 60 -7.25 -1.71 1.06
C ALA A 60 -7.79 -0.95 2.26
N VAL A 61 -8.63 0.02 2.00
CA VAL A 61 -9.17 0.90 3.03
C VAL A 61 -10.68 0.84 2.99
N ASP A 62 -11.28 0.50 4.12
CA ASP A 62 -12.73 0.53 4.28
C ASP A 62 -13.02 1.64 5.28
N LEU A 63 -13.44 2.78 4.78
CA LEU A 63 -13.66 3.96 5.62
C LEU A 63 -14.83 3.76 6.58
N SER A 64 -15.85 3.02 6.17
CA SER A 64 -17.01 2.84 7.04
C SER A 64 -16.68 1.95 8.23
N SER A 65 -15.80 0.97 8.05
CA SER A 65 -15.35 0.11 9.15
C SER A 65 -14.10 0.65 9.82
N ARG A 66 -13.49 1.66 9.23
CA ARG A 66 -12.24 2.24 9.72
C ARG A 66 -11.13 1.21 9.77
N THR A 67 -11.03 0.40 8.73
CA THR A 67 -9.99 -0.63 8.65
C THR A 67 -9.05 -0.35 7.51
N ILE A 68 -7.80 -0.74 7.69
CA ILE A 68 -6.76 -0.62 6.70
C ILE A 68 -6.06 -1.97 6.65
N ASP A 69 -6.00 -2.56 5.46
CA ASP A 69 -5.30 -3.81 5.26
C ASP A 69 -4.26 -3.64 4.17
N ILE A 70 -3.09 -4.19 4.39
CA ILE A 70 -2.03 -4.21 3.38
C ILE A 70 -1.74 -5.67 3.10
N VAL A 71 -1.87 -6.06 1.83
CA VAL A 71 -1.62 -7.42 1.41
C VAL A 71 -0.44 -7.41 0.46
N THR A 72 0.60 -8.16 0.79
CA THR A 72 1.78 -8.25 -0.04
C THR A 72 1.85 -9.61 -0.70
N GLY A 73 2.20 -9.65 -1.97
CA GLY A 73 2.44 -10.91 -2.66
C GLY A 73 3.68 -11.58 -2.10
N THR A 74 3.87 -12.84 -2.44
CA THR A 74 4.95 -13.64 -1.84
C THR A 74 6.33 -13.05 -2.11
N GLN A 75 6.54 -12.50 -3.30
CA GLN A 75 7.82 -11.88 -3.60
C GLN A 75 7.94 -10.49 -3.04
N ALA A 76 6.85 -9.74 -3.05
CA ALA A 76 6.88 -8.40 -2.48
C ALA A 76 7.18 -8.46 -0.98
N ALA A 77 6.73 -9.49 -0.30
CA ALA A 77 6.92 -9.64 1.13
C ALA A 77 8.39 -9.83 1.51
N ILE A 78 9.23 -10.18 0.57
CA ILE A 78 10.66 -10.31 0.84
C ILE A 78 11.25 -8.93 1.17
N ASP A 79 10.82 -7.91 0.46
CA ASP A 79 11.30 -6.55 0.68
C ASP A 79 10.44 -5.76 1.65
N ILE A 80 9.16 -6.08 1.70
CA ILE A 80 8.19 -5.32 2.49
C ILE A 80 7.62 -6.27 3.53
N ASP A 81 8.22 -6.25 4.71
CA ASP A 81 7.86 -7.19 5.76
C ASP A 81 6.66 -6.69 6.57
N ASP A 82 6.21 -7.51 7.51
CA ASP A 82 5.05 -7.19 8.33
C ASP A 82 5.25 -5.93 9.15
N ARG A 83 6.46 -5.71 9.63
CA ARG A 83 6.73 -4.52 10.43
C ARG A 83 6.57 -3.26 9.59
N SER A 84 7.05 -3.30 8.35
CA SER A 84 6.89 -2.16 7.45
C SER A 84 5.42 -1.88 7.20
N CYS A 85 4.63 -2.93 7.05
CA CYS A 85 3.20 -2.78 6.85
C CYS A 85 2.52 -2.16 8.08
N GLU A 86 2.93 -2.57 9.26
CA GLU A 86 2.37 -2.02 10.49
C GLU A 86 2.68 -0.53 10.61
N LEU A 87 3.90 -0.15 10.27
CA LEU A 87 4.30 1.26 10.32
C LEU A 87 3.50 2.08 9.31
N ALA A 88 3.30 1.52 8.12
CA ALA A 88 2.52 2.22 7.10
C ALA A 88 1.07 2.40 7.55
N ILE A 89 0.49 1.39 8.19
CA ILE A 89 -0.88 1.49 8.70
C ILE A 89 -0.97 2.58 9.76
N LEU A 90 0.00 2.67 10.64
CA LEU A 90 -0.01 3.72 11.67
C LEU A 90 0.05 5.11 11.03
N ALA A 91 0.90 5.26 10.01
CA ALA A 91 1.01 6.54 9.33
C ALA A 91 -0.31 6.91 8.66
N MET A 92 -0.95 5.93 8.01
CA MET A 92 -2.23 6.18 7.35
C MET A 92 -3.31 6.54 8.35
N ARG A 93 -3.35 5.85 9.49
CA ARG A 93 -4.37 6.14 10.50
C ARG A 93 -4.26 7.56 11.01
N SER A 94 -3.05 8.03 11.19
CA SER A 94 -2.84 9.39 11.66
C SER A 94 -3.43 10.40 10.70
N ASN A 95 -3.20 10.23 9.40
CA ASN A 95 -3.75 11.13 8.40
C ASN A 95 -5.26 10.98 8.28
N PHE A 96 -5.77 9.75 8.35
CA PHE A 96 -7.20 9.53 8.22
C PHE A 96 -7.96 10.16 9.39
N ALA A 97 -7.35 10.15 10.58
CA ALA A 97 -7.96 10.77 11.73
C ALA A 97 -8.09 12.29 11.54
N ALA A 98 -7.28 12.87 10.68
CA ALA A 98 -7.34 14.28 10.34
C ALA A 98 -8.12 14.52 9.04
N ASP A 99 -8.89 13.54 8.60
CA ASP A 99 -9.69 13.61 7.37
C ASP A 99 -8.84 13.80 6.11
N ASP A 100 -7.62 13.30 6.14
CA ASP A 100 -6.71 13.44 5.01
C ASP A 100 -6.49 12.07 4.36
N LEU A 101 -7.48 11.63 3.60
CA LEU A 101 -7.43 10.32 2.95
C LEU A 101 -6.26 10.23 1.97
N ILE A 102 -6.12 11.24 1.13
CA ILE A 102 -5.08 11.22 0.10
C ILE A 102 -3.70 11.26 0.72
N GLY A 103 -3.49 12.15 1.68
CA GLY A 103 -2.21 12.24 2.37
C GLY A 103 -1.87 10.94 3.09
N GLY A 104 -2.90 10.28 3.65
CA GLY A 104 -2.69 9.02 4.33
C GLY A 104 -2.23 7.93 3.38
N ILE A 105 -2.93 7.78 2.25
CA ILE A 105 -2.56 6.76 1.27
C ILE A 105 -1.17 7.05 0.74
N ARG A 106 -0.88 8.31 0.42
CA ARG A 106 0.43 8.68 -0.08
C ARG A 106 1.52 8.35 0.94
N SER A 107 1.29 8.70 2.21
CA SER A 107 2.28 8.43 3.25
C SER A 107 2.55 6.94 3.40
N GLY A 108 1.50 6.14 3.42
CA GLY A 108 1.65 4.71 3.57
C GLY A 108 2.37 4.08 2.40
N VAL A 109 1.96 4.45 1.19
CA VAL A 109 2.55 3.90 -0.02
C VAL A 109 4.03 4.28 -0.11
N MET A 110 4.35 5.54 0.20
CA MET A 110 5.74 5.99 0.12
C MET A 110 6.62 5.33 1.17
N LEU A 111 6.08 5.11 2.36
CA LEU A 111 6.83 4.43 3.40
C LEU A 111 7.19 3.01 2.94
N LEU A 112 6.23 2.31 2.35
CA LEU A 112 6.48 0.95 1.87
C LEU A 112 7.45 0.96 0.69
N ALA A 113 7.31 1.92 -0.21
CA ALA A 113 8.19 2.00 -1.37
C ALA A 113 9.63 2.28 -0.96
N GLU A 114 9.82 3.17 0.01
CA GLU A 114 11.17 3.46 0.48
C GLU A 114 11.79 2.25 1.18
N HIS A 115 10.97 1.49 1.88
CA HIS A 115 11.46 0.28 2.53
C HIS A 115 11.90 -0.75 1.50
N ALA A 116 11.11 -0.94 0.45
CA ALA A 116 11.44 -1.89 -0.59
C ALA A 116 12.69 -1.48 -1.36
N ARG A 117 12.92 -0.16 -1.46
CA ARG A 117 14.05 0.32 -2.19
C ARG A 117 15.34 0.29 -1.40
N ALA A 118 15.23 0.21 -0.07
CA ALA A 118 16.42 0.25 0.78
C ALA A 118 17.35 -0.90 0.46
N PRO A 119 18.63 -0.65 0.27
CA PRO A 119 19.57 -1.71 -0.04
C PRO A 119 19.68 -2.64 1.14
N ARG A 120 19.46 -3.92 0.88
CA ARG A 120 19.57 -4.87 1.94
C ARG A 120 20.91 -5.42 2.05
N VAL A 121 21.73 -5.12 1.14
CA VAL A 121 23.04 -5.69 1.14
C VAL A 121 24.07 -4.71 1.37
N LEU A 122 23.77 -3.71 2.10
CA LEU A 122 24.76 -2.76 2.39
C LEU A 122 25.94 -3.34 2.95
N HIS A 123 25.75 -4.36 3.69
CA HIS A 123 26.86 -5.01 4.29
C HIS A 123 27.81 -5.52 3.28
N LEU A 124 27.37 -5.70 2.10
CA LEU A 124 28.30 -6.28 1.21
C LEU A 124 29.33 -5.35 0.90
N ASN A 125 29.07 -4.18 1.12
CA ASN A 125 30.09 -3.35 0.79
C ASN A 125 31.05 -3.31 1.77
N ASP A 126 30.70 -3.81 2.77
CA ASP A 126 31.53 -3.74 3.69
C ASP A 126 32.46 -4.51 3.52
N PRO A 127 32.81 -4.89 3.45
CA PRO A 127 33.79 -5.40 3.37
C PRO A 127 34.34 -5.31 2.65
N ALA A 128 34.35 -5.10 2.56
CA ALA A 128 34.81 -5.08 2.05
C ALA A 128 35.36 -5.46 2.06
#